data_a6428e186cc434132e794d2507115c6e
#
_entry.id   a6428e186cc434132e794d2507115c6e
#
_cell.length_a   1.000
_cell.length_b   1.000
_cell.length_c   1.000
_cell.angle_alpha   90.00
_cell.angle_beta   90.00
_cell.angle_gamma   90.00
#
_symmetry.space_group_name_H-M   'P 1'
#
loop_
_entity.id
_entity.type
_entity.pdbx_description
1 polymer ?
#
loop_
_entity_poly.entity_id
_entity_poly.type
_entity_poly.pdbx_seq_one_letter_code
_entity_poly.pdbx_strand_id
1 'polypeptide(L)'
;MKFNVTLAKGIYMKRIFLIGSAFIGIIVGAGFASGQEILQYFTSFGTLGILAGIVSTVLFAYVGMMLVWLGSIFKAEGHNDVIHKLTGGTMFGKVIAWLVDIVLIIALFGFGVVMLAGGGSNFEQQFGIPAVYGTALMVILVLVFGMLRVDNVVKVIGNITPLLIICIVIVAIYCLFTMSGSFSELDTLAKSHTSAVPHWFIAGVNYVSLNVGLGASMSIVMGGNEKNSKIAAWGGLVGGIVLGLMIMISHLAIFSKIETVGHLPLPMLGLVNDISPILGVFMSIVIYLMIFNTCLGMFYSLATRFTEIETKQFKIFYTIFTLIGFAISFAGFTDLMTFFYPVIGYMGIIIIIVLIYAPFKVRRIKKQGKSLQDL
;
A
#
# COMPACT_ATOMS: atom_id res chain seq x y z
N MET A 1 32.31 25.71 15.58
CA MET A 1 31.99 25.33 14.20
C MET A 1 31.58 23.84 14.06
N LYS A 2 32.32 22.89 14.66
CA LYS A 2 31.97 21.44 14.60
C LYS A 2 30.60 21.10 15.21
N PHE A 3 30.18 21.75 16.30
CA PHE A 3 28.90 21.49 16.98
C PHE A 3 27.68 21.82 16.11
N ASN A 4 27.72 22.95 15.36
CA ASN A 4 26.65 23.32 14.43
C ASN A 4 26.51 22.38 13.24
N VAL A 5 27.61 21.78 12.77
CA VAL A 5 27.58 20.80 11.67
C VAL A 5 26.98 19.47 12.11
N THR A 6 27.25 19.04 13.34
CA THR A 6 26.69 17.80 13.91
C THR A 6 25.20 17.95 14.19
N LEU A 7 24.75 19.08 14.71
CA LEU A 7 23.32 19.40 14.92
C LEU A 7 22.56 19.45 13.57
N ALA A 8 23.14 20.10 12.55
CA ALA A 8 22.55 20.15 11.22
C ALA A 8 22.43 18.75 10.58
N LYS A 9 23.46 17.89 10.73
CA LYS A 9 23.40 16.49 10.29
C LYS A 9 22.31 15.70 11.01
N GLY A 10 22.15 15.88 12.33
CA GLY A 10 21.11 15.21 13.12
C GLY A 10 19.69 15.59 12.68
N ILE A 11 19.45 16.87 12.43
CA ILE A 11 18.16 17.37 11.92
C ILE A 11 17.89 16.81 10.51
N TYR A 12 18.89 16.75 9.64
CA TYR A 12 18.79 16.16 8.30
C TYR A 12 18.37 14.68 8.35
N MET A 13 19.07 13.88 9.15
CA MET A 13 18.75 12.45 9.31
C MET A 13 17.34 12.24 9.87
N LYS A 14 16.95 12.99 10.90
CA LYS A 14 15.60 12.90 11.47
C LYS A 14 14.52 13.15 10.41
N ARG A 15 14.68 14.17 9.55
CA ARG A 15 13.71 14.47 8.48
C ARG A 15 13.66 13.36 7.43
N ILE A 16 14.79 12.77 7.04
CA ILE A 16 14.85 11.63 6.13
C ILE A 16 14.06 10.46 6.71
N PHE A 17 14.28 10.11 7.98
CA PHE A 17 13.56 9.02 8.64
C PHE A 17 12.06 9.31 8.79
N LEU A 18 11.66 10.55 9.08
CA LEU A 18 10.25 10.92 9.15
C LEU A 18 9.55 10.75 7.80
N ILE A 19 10.16 11.20 6.70
CA ILE A 19 9.63 11.04 5.36
C ILE A 19 9.59 9.55 4.97
N GLY A 20 10.66 8.79 5.27
CA GLY A 20 10.69 7.35 5.01
C GLY A 20 9.60 6.60 5.76
N SER A 21 9.41 6.89 7.04
CA SER A 21 8.33 6.29 7.85
C SER A 21 6.94 6.67 7.34
N ALA A 22 6.75 7.91 6.93
CA ALA A 22 5.48 8.36 6.34
C ALA A 22 5.22 7.65 4.99
N PHE A 23 6.25 7.48 4.14
CA PHE A 23 6.13 6.72 2.89
C PHE A 23 5.73 5.26 3.15
N ILE A 24 6.36 4.60 4.12
CA ILE A 24 5.98 3.25 4.54
C ILE A 24 4.51 3.23 4.98
N GLY A 25 4.09 4.17 5.82
CA GLY A 25 2.71 4.25 6.30
C GLY A 25 1.67 4.51 5.21
N ILE A 26 2.04 5.17 4.11
CA ILE A 26 1.17 5.35 2.93
C ILE A 26 0.98 4.02 2.18
N ILE A 27 2.04 3.21 2.07
CA ILE A 27 2.04 1.97 1.30
C ILE A 27 1.53 0.78 2.12
N VAL A 28 1.95 0.69 3.39
CA VAL A 28 1.54 -0.43 4.27
C VAL A 28 0.09 -0.25 4.67
N GLY A 29 -0.77 -0.99 4.00
CA GLY A 29 -2.20 -1.03 4.26
C GLY A 29 -2.64 -2.34 4.91
N ALA A 30 -3.95 -2.52 4.97
CA ALA A 30 -4.59 -3.71 5.54
C ALA A 30 -4.24 -5.00 4.78
N GLY A 31 -4.02 -4.94 3.47
CA GLY A 31 -3.63 -6.10 2.67
C GLY A 31 -2.26 -6.66 3.08
N PHE A 32 -1.29 -5.76 3.31
CA PHE A 32 0.01 -6.13 3.88
C PHE A 32 -0.14 -6.69 5.29
N ALA A 33 -0.97 -6.05 6.12
CA ALA A 33 -1.22 -6.46 7.50
C ALA A 33 -1.86 -7.85 7.62
N SER A 34 -2.70 -8.24 6.66
CA SER A 34 -3.32 -9.57 6.60
C SER A 34 -2.31 -10.67 6.26
N GLY A 35 -1.23 -10.32 5.55
CA GLY A 35 -0.25 -11.24 4.98
C GLY A 35 -0.67 -11.88 3.66
N GLN A 36 -1.91 -11.68 3.20
CA GLN A 36 -2.42 -12.30 1.98
C GLN A 36 -1.71 -11.79 0.72
N GLU A 37 -1.38 -10.48 0.68
CA GLU A 37 -0.56 -9.92 -0.41
C GLU A 37 0.81 -10.60 -0.48
N ILE A 38 1.44 -10.82 0.67
CA ILE A 38 2.75 -11.46 0.76
C ILE A 38 2.67 -12.93 0.33
N LEU A 39 1.60 -13.62 0.72
CA LEU A 39 1.36 -15.00 0.29
C LEU A 39 1.24 -15.07 -1.23
N GLN A 40 0.36 -14.27 -1.84
CA GLN A 40 0.06 -14.37 -3.28
C GLN A 40 1.16 -13.83 -4.20
N TYR A 41 1.91 -12.79 -3.78
CA TYR A 41 2.92 -12.15 -4.63
C TYR A 41 4.34 -12.65 -4.41
N PHE A 42 4.61 -13.25 -3.26
CA PHE A 42 5.97 -13.69 -2.91
C PHE A 42 6.01 -15.15 -2.47
N THR A 43 5.24 -15.53 -1.46
CA THR A 43 5.39 -16.86 -0.84
C THR A 43 4.92 -17.98 -1.76
N SER A 44 3.90 -17.78 -2.57
CA SER A 44 3.44 -18.74 -3.59
C SER A 44 4.48 -19.09 -4.68
N PHE A 45 5.58 -18.33 -4.76
CA PHE A 45 6.73 -18.67 -5.61
C PHE A 45 7.83 -19.44 -4.87
N GLY A 46 7.58 -19.82 -3.60
CA GLY A 46 8.55 -20.52 -2.79
C GLY A 46 9.82 -19.68 -2.60
N THR A 47 10.98 -20.29 -2.74
CA THR A 47 12.28 -19.63 -2.61
C THR A 47 12.52 -18.53 -3.65
N LEU A 48 11.88 -18.57 -4.82
CA LEU A 48 11.91 -17.49 -5.82
C LEU A 48 11.19 -16.23 -5.33
N GLY A 49 10.36 -16.32 -4.30
CA GLY A 49 9.75 -15.17 -3.62
C GLY A 49 10.79 -14.19 -3.07
N ILE A 50 11.98 -14.67 -2.66
CA ILE A 50 13.09 -13.80 -2.25
C ILE A 50 13.55 -12.92 -3.41
N LEU A 51 13.68 -13.48 -4.61
CA LEU A 51 14.07 -12.73 -5.81
C LEU A 51 12.99 -11.71 -6.20
N ALA A 52 11.71 -12.09 -6.10
CA ALA A 52 10.60 -11.15 -6.26
C ALA A 52 10.67 -9.99 -5.24
N GLY A 53 10.99 -10.30 -3.98
CA GLY A 53 11.21 -9.32 -2.92
C GLY A 53 12.37 -8.37 -3.20
N ILE A 54 13.48 -8.86 -3.75
CA ILE A 54 14.63 -8.02 -4.17
C ILE A 54 14.22 -7.07 -5.29
N VAL A 55 13.50 -7.57 -6.31
CA VAL A 55 12.97 -6.74 -7.42
C VAL A 55 12.06 -5.66 -6.86
N SER A 56 11.13 -6.02 -5.98
CA SER A 56 10.23 -5.06 -5.33
C SER A 56 11.00 -4.03 -4.49
N THR A 57 12.03 -4.44 -3.75
CA THR A 57 12.85 -3.53 -2.94
C THR A 57 13.54 -2.47 -3.80
N VAL A 58 14.18 -2.88 -4.89
CA VAL A 58 14.85 -1.97 -5.82
C VAL A 58 13.85 -0.98 -6.45
N LEU A 59 12.70 -1.50 -6.87
CA LEU A 59 11.66 -0.66 -7.47
C LEU A 59 11.01 0.28 -6.45
N PHE A 60 10.69 -0.17 -5.23
CA PHE A 60 10.16 0.71 -4.18
C PHE A 60 11.15 1.78 -3.77
N ALA A 61 12.44 1.46 -3.69
CA ALA A 61 13.50 2.44 -3.41
C ALA A 61 13.54 3.53 -4.50
N TYR A 62 13.50 3.12 -5.78
CA TYR A 62 13.48 4.04 -6.91
C TYR A 62 12.21 4.88 -6.95
N VAL A 63 11.05 4.24 -6.88
CA VAL A 63 9.75 4.90 -7.00
C VAL A 63 9.49 5.83 -5.82
N GLY A 64 9.77 5.38 -4.59
CA GLY A 64 9.67 6.22 -3.39
C GLY A 64 10.56 7.45 -3.49
N MET A 65 11.83 7.27 -3.91
CA MET A 65 12.72 8.39 -4.19
C MET A 65 12.13 9.36 -5.21
N MET A 66 11.60 8.85 -6.32
CA MET A 66 11.10 9.68 -7.42
C MET A 66 9.82 10.43 -7.08
N LEU A 67 8.85 9.77 -6.43
CA LEU A 67 7.58 10.40 -6.05
C LEU A 67 7.79 11.57 -5.09
N VAL A 68 8.56 11.33 -4.01
CA VAL A 68 8.80 12.35 -3.00
C VAL A 68 9.70 13.48 -3.55
N TRP A 69 10.69 13.13 -4.37
CA TRP A 69 11.55 14.12 -5.04
C TRP A 69 10.77 15.01 -6.01
N LEU A 70 9.92 14.43 -6.88
CA LEU A 70 9.09 15.18 -7.83
C LEU A 70 8.11 16.08 -7.10
N GLY A 71 7.48 15.59 -6.03
CA GLY A 71 6.65 16.41 -5.16
C GLY A 71 7.40 17.64 -4.67
N SER A 72 8.61 17.46 -4.13
CA SER A 72 9.43 18.55 -3.58
C SER A 72 9.88 19.58 -4.64
N ILE A 73 10.37 19.12 -5.80
CA ILE A 73 10.88 20.06 -6.84
C ILE A 73 9.78 20.85 -7.51
N PHE A 74 8.58 20.26 -7.65
CA PHE A 74 7.44 20.92 -8.26
C PHE A 74 6.52 21.60 -7.23
N LYS A 75 6.73 21.41 -5.92
CA LYS A 75 5.83 21.83 -4.84
C LYS A 75 4.40 21.38 -5.13
N ALA A 76 4.26 20.12 -5.53
CA ALA A 76 3.03 19.58 -6.05
C ALA A 76 2.01 19.32 -4.94
N GLU A 77 0.75 19.68 -5.18
CA GLU A 77 -0.40 19.40 -4.32
C GLU A 77 -1.13 18.11 -4.71
N GLY A 78 -0.73 17.51 -5.85
CA GLY A 78 -1.26 16.24 -6.33
C GLY A 78 -0.46 15.66 -7.50
N HIS A 79 -0.86 14.46 -7.93
CA HIS A 79 -0.20 13.77 -9.05
C HIS A 79 -0.44 14.48 -10.39
N ASN A 80 -1.60 15.13 -10.57
CA ASN A 80 -1.92 15.87 -11.80
C ASN A 80 -0.98 17.04 -12.03
N ASP A 81 -0.53 17.72 -10.96
CA ASP A 81 0.44 18.81 -11.07
C ASP A 81 1.77 18.30 -11.65
N VAL A 82 2.21 17.15 -11.17
CA VAL A 82 3.45 16.53 -11.65
C VAL A 82 3.32 16.14 -13.12
N ILE A 83 2.22 15.48 -13.51
CA ILE A 83 1.97 15.08 -14.89
C ILE A 83 1.91 16.31 -15.80
N HIS A 84 1.15 17.33 -15.42
CA HIS A 84 1.01 18.57 -16.19
C HIS A 84 2.36 19.26 -16.41
N LYS A 85 3.15 19.43 -15.35
CA LYS A 85 4.49 20.04 -15.41
C LYS A 85 5.49 19.20 -16.22
N LEU A 86 5.44 17.88 -16.14
CA LEU A 86 6.29 16.99 -16.94
C LEU A 86 5.93 17.00 -18.42
N THR A 87 4.66 17.13 -18.76
CA THR A 87 4.19 17.07 -20.17
C THR A 87 4.04 18.45 -20.81
N GLY A 88 4.13 19.52 -20.02
CA GLY A 88 3.97 20.91 -20.50
C GLY A 88 2.55 21.18 -21.03
N GLY A 89 1.52 20.53 -20.48
CA GLY A 89 0.12 20.71 -20.87
C GLY A 89 -0.24 20.21 -22.27
N THR A 90 0.62 19.40 -22.88
CA THR A 90 0.40 18.82 -24.21
C THR A 90 -0.80 17.88 -24.24
N MET A 91 -1.38 17.65 -25.45
CA MET A 91 -2.47 16.66 -25.63
C MET A 91 -2.07 15.28 -25.12
N PHE A 92 -0.83 14.86 -25.34
CA PHE A 92 -0.29 13.61 -24.82
C PHE A 92 -0.31 13.57 -23.28
N GLY A 93 0.04 14.68 -22.62
CA GLY A 93 -0.03 14.79 -21.16
C GLY A 93 -1.45 14.68 -20.62
N LYS A 94 -2.42 15.28 -21.30
CA LYS A 94 -3.84 15.16 -20.93
C LYS A 94 -4.34 13.71 -21.03
N VAL A 95 -3.94 12.98 -22.08
CA VAL A 95 -4.28 11.56 -22.24
C VAL A 95 -3.68 10.71 -21.10
N ILE A 96 -2.40 10.93 -20.76
CA ILE A 96 -1.76 10.24 -19.62
C ILE A 96 -2.49 10.54 -18.32
N ALA A 97 -2.80 11.81 -18.03
CA ALA A 97 -3.52 12.17 -16.82
C ALA A 97 -4.89 11.49 -16.73
N TRP A 98 -5.63 11.46 -17.82
CA TRP A 98 -6.92 10.76 -17.91
C TRP A 98 -6.80 9.25 -17.69
N LEU A 99 -5.78 8.61 -18.29
CA LEU A 99 -5.51 7.19 -18.05
C LEU A 99 -5.18 6.92 -16.58
N VAL A 100 -4.35 7.75 -15.95
CA VAL A 100 -4.02 7.62 -14.53
C VAL A 100 -5.27 7.81 -13.65
N ASP A 101 -6.14 8.76 -13.98
CA ASP A 101 -7.39 8.96 -13.24
C ASP A 101 -8.32 7.75 -13.33
N ILE A 102 -8.45 7.11 -14.49
CA ILE A 102 -9.22 5.86 -14.65
C ILE A 102 -8.63 4.73 -13.79
N VAL A 103 -7.30 4.55 -13.84
CA VAL A 103 -6.60 3.57 -13.00
C VAL A 103 -6.92 3.78 -11.54
N LEU A 104 -6.85 5.03 -11.07
CA LEU A 104 -7.15 5.38 -9.68
C LEU A 104 -8.60 5.09 -9.30
N ILE A 105 -9.57 5.39 -10.17
CA ILE A 105 -11.00 5.10 -9.91
C ILE A 105 -11.21 3.59 -9.73
N ILE A 106 -10.69 2.79 -10.65
CA ILE A 106 -10.80 1.32 -10.60
C ILE A 106 -10.08 0.78 -9.35
N ALA A 107 -8.89 1.30 -9.06
CA ALA A 107 -8.13 0.91 -7.88
C ALA A 107 -8.87 1.22 -6.58
N LEU A 108 -9.36 2.45 -6.41
CA LEU A 108 -10.09 2.87 -5.21
C LEU A 108 -11.32 2.00 -4.96
N PHE A 109 -12.10 1.72 -6.01
CA PHE A 109 -13.27 0.85 -5.90
C PHE A 109 -12.86 -0.60 -5.58
N GLY A 110 -11.96 -1.19 -6.36
CA GLY A 110 -11.52 -2.57 -6.19
C GLY A 110 -10.91 -2.84 -4.81
N PHE A 111 -10.03 -1.95 -4.34
CA PHE A 111 -9.49 -2.05 -2.97
C PHE A 111 -10.57 -1.90 -1.91
N GLY A 112 -11.51 -0.97 -2.07
CA GLY A 112 -12.64 -0.81 -1.16
C GLY A 112 -13.44 -2.11 -1.01
N VAL A 113 -13.75 -2.76 -2.14
CA VAL A 113 -14.47 -4.05 -2.17
C VAL A 113 -13.69 -5.16 -1.47
N VAL A 114 -12.40 -5.29 -1.78
CA VAL A 114 -11.50 -6.28 -1.15
C VAL A 114 -11.45 -6.05 0.37
N MET A 115 -11.36 -4.81 0.81
CA MET A 115 -11.33 -4.47 2.24
C MET A 115 -12.64 -4.81 2.94
N LEU A 116 -13.80 -4.60 2.32
CA LEU A 116 -15.09 -5.05 2.88
C LEU A 116 -15.08 -6.56 3.14
N ALA A 117 -14.66 -7.35 2.15
CA ALA A 117 -14.53 -8.81 2.29
C ALA A 117 -13.49 -9.20 3.36
N GLY A 118 -12.38 -8.47 3.44
CA GLY A 118 -11.33 -8.68 4.45
C GLY A 118 -11.82 -8.51 5.88
N GLY A 119 -12.73 -7.56 6.13
CA GLY A 119 -13.39 -7.41 7.43
C GLY A 119 -14.22 -8.65 7.82
N GLY A 120 -14.93 -9.23 6.87
CA GLY A 120 -15.66 -10.49 7.05
C GLY A 120 -14.72 -11.66 7.36
N SER A 121 -13.69 -11.85 6.53
CA SER A 121 -12.71 -12.92 6.71
C SER A 121 -11.95 -12.83 8.04
N ASN A 122 -11.71 -11.62 8.54
CA ASN A 122 -11.10 -11.42 9.85
C ASN A 122 -11.98 -11.96 10.97
N PHE A 123 -13.29 -11.68 10.93
CA PHE A 123 -14.26 -12.20 11.92
C PHE A 123 -14.39 -13.72 11.86
N GLU A 124 -14.48 -14.25 10.66
CA GLU A 124 -14.61 -15.69 10.45
C GLU A 124 -13.36 -16.43 10.92
N GLN A 125 -12.18 -15.97 10.53
CA GLN A 125 -10.92 -16.63 10.90
C GLN A 125 -10.64 -16.55 12.40
N GLN A 126 -10.92 -15.41 13.06
CA GLN A 126 -10.58 -15.23 14.48
C GLN A 126 -11.62 -15.76 15.42
N PHE A 127 -12.90 -15.58 15.12
CA PHE A 127 -14.00 -15.84 16.05
C PHE A 127 -14.94 -16.96 15.61
N GLY A 128 -14.74 -17.54 14.41
CA GLY A 128 -15.66 -18.52 13.83
C GLY A 128 -17.05 -17.95 13.48
N ILE A 129 -17.18 -16.62 13.50
CA ILE A 129 -18.44 -15.93 13.15
C ILE A 129 -18.52 -15.81 11.63
N PRO A 130 -19.64 -16.22 10.98
CA PRO A 130 -19.77 -16.15 9.52
C PRO A 130 -19.36 -14.76 8.97
N ALA A 131 -18.58 -14.75 7.89
CA ALA A 131 -17.99 -13.53 7.29
C ALA A 131 -19.00 -12.40 7.05
N VAL A 132 -20.25 -12.76 6.74
CA VAL A 132 -21.32 -11.78 6.49
C VAL A 132 -21.51 -10.78 7.63
N TYR A 133 -21.37 -11.21 8.88
CA TYR A 133 -21.56 -10.31 10.03
C TYR A 133 -20.40 -9.33 10.17
N GLY A 134 -19.14 -9.80 9.98
CA GLY A 134 -17.96 -8.94 9.97
C GLY A 134 -17.99 -7.94 8.81
N THR A 135 -18.41 -8.38 7.62
CA THR A 135 -18.57 -7.49 6.45
C THR A 135 -19.70 -6.48 6.66
N ALA A 136 -20.85 -6.90 7.19
CA ALA A 136 -21.97 -6.00 7.47
C ALA A 136 -21.59 -4.93 8.50
N LEU A 137 -20.92 -5.32 9.59
CA LEU A 137 -20.38 -4.37 10.57
C LEU A 137 -19.40 -3.37 9.91
N MET A 138 -18.51 -3.86 9.03
CA MET A 138 -17.57 -3.01 8.30
C MET A 138 -18.33 -1.97 7.44
N VAL A 139 -19.34 -2.39 6.69
CA VAL A 139 -20.19 -1.49 5.88
C VAL A 139 -20.86 -0.42 6.74
N ILE A 140 -21.45 -0.82 7.88
CA ILE A 140 -22.10 0.12 8.81
C ILE A 140 -21.07 1.15 9.30
N LEU A 141 -19.92 0.70 9.77
CA LEU A 141 -18.86 1.60 10.23
C LEU A 141 -18.40 2.54 9.12
N VAL A 142 -18.13 2.02 7.92
CA VAL A 142 -17.69 2.82 6.77
C VAL A 142 -18.74 3.86 6.41
N LEU A 143 -20.03 3.51 6.35
CA LEU A 143 -21.11 4.44 6.03
C LEU A 143 -21.27 5.53 7.11
N VAL A 144 -21.28 5.14 8.38
CA VAL A 144 -21.45 6.09 9.49
C VAL A 144 -20.28 7.08 9.54
N PHE A 145 -19.04 6.57 9.55
CA PHE A 145 -17.86 7.42 9.69
C PHE A 145 -17.54 8.21 8.43
N GLY A 146 -17.86 7.70 7.24
CA GLY A 146 -17.68 8.44 5.99
C GLY A 146 -18.68 9.60 5.79
N MET A 147 -19.78 9.60 6.54
CA MET A 147 -20.74 10.72 6.57
C MET A 147 -20.38 11.79 7.62
N LEU A 148 -19.44 11.47 8.54
CA LEU A 148 -18.93 12.38 9.55
C LEU A 148 -17.65 13.06 9.05
N ARG A 149 -17.19 14.12 9.73
CA ARG A 149 -15.87 14.73 9.45
C ARG A 149 -14.75 13.77 9.85
N VAL A 150 -14.12 13.18 8.85
CA VAL A 150 -13.21 12.03 8.96
C VAL A 150 -11.84 12.37 9.52
N ASP A 151 -11.42 13.64 9.51
CA ASP A 151 -10.04 14.07 9.82
C ASP A 151 -9.48 13.55 11.15
N ASN A 152 -10.32 13.40 12.15
CA ASN A 152 -9.90 12.93 13.48
C ASN A 152 -9.81 11.39 13.56
N VAL A 153 -10.68 10.67 12.84
CA VAL A 153 -10.71 9.20 12.87
C VAL A 153 -9.50 8.63 12.11
N VAL A 154 -9.20 9.17 10.94
CA VAL A 154 -8.03 8.79 10.13
C VAL A 154 -6.72 9.00 10.88
N LYS A 155 -6.60 10.12 11.63
CA LYS A 155 -5.41 10.39 12.45
C LYS A 155 -5.21 9.39 13.59
N VAL A 156 -6.29 9.00 14.26
CA VAL A 156 -6.22 8.03 15.37
C VAL A 156 -5.78 6.67 14.85
N ILE A 157 -6.37 6.22 13.74
CA ILE A 157 -6.06 4.89 13.18
C ILE A 157 -4.68 4.88 12.51
N GLY A 158 -4.26 5.99 11.89
CA GLY A 158 -2.90 6.12 11.32
C GLY A 158 -1.77 5.94 12.36
N ASN A 159 -2.04 6.23 13.63
CA ASN A 159 -1.10 5.99 14.72
C ASN A 159 -0.97 4.49 15.09
N ILE A 160 -1.86 3.63 14.62
CA ILE A 160 -1.80 2.17 14.87
C ILE A 160 -0.79 1.50 13.93
N THR A 161 -0.53 2.08 12.76
CA THR A 161 0.38 1.50 11.75
C THR A 161 1.79 1.21 12.28
N PRO A 162 2.47 2.10 13.04
CA PRO A 162 3.78 1.77 13.61
C PRO A 162 3.76 0.58 14.56
N LEU A 163 2.69 0.45 15.37
CA LEU A 163 2.52 -0.69 16.27
C LEU A 163 2.39 -1.99 15.49
N LEU A 164 1.57 -1.99 14.45
CA LEU A 164 1.44 -3.15 13.56
C LEU A 164 2.77 -3.56 12.94
N ILE A 165 3.55 -2.60 12.43
CA ILE A 165 4.87 -2.87 11.83
C ILE A 165 5.78 -3.56 12.84
N ILE A 166 5.83 -3.08 14.08
CA ILE A 166 6.62 -3.68 15.16
C ILE A 166 6.13 -5.10 15.44
N CYS A 167 4.82 -5.32 15.54
CA CYS A 167 4.26 -6.66 15.74
C CYS A 167 4.64 -7.62 14.61
N ILE A 168 4.51 -7.20 13.35
CA ILE A 168 4.88 -8.01 12.18
C ILE A 168 6.36 -8.42 12.24
N VAL A 169 7.26 -7.47 12.55
CA VAL A 169 8.70 -7.76 12.64
C VAL A 169 9.00 -8.75 13.76
N ILE A 170 8.40 -8.58 14.94
CA ILE A 170 8.59 -9.51 16.08
C ILE A 170 8.08 -10.91 15.73
N VAL A 171 6.87 -11.02 15.18
CA VAL A 171 6.27 -12.29 14.75
C VAL A 171 7.14 -12.95 13.68
N ALA A 172 7.60 -12.19 12.69
CA ALA A 172 8.44 -12.71 11.63
C ALA A 172 9.77 -13.27 12.17
N ILE A 173 10.42 -12.56 13.07
CA ILE A 173 11.66 -13.03 13.72
C ILE A 173 11.38 -14.33 14.49
N TYR A 174 10.31 -14.40 15.28
CA TYR A 174 9.92 -15.61 16.01
C TYR A 174 9.71 -16.80 15.06
N CYS A 175 8.96 -16.61 13.97
CA CYS A 175 8.69 -17.67 12.98
C CYS A 175 9.96 -18.20 12.33
N LEU A 176 10.96 -17.35 12.06
CA LEU A 176 12.24 -17.76 11.50
C LEU A 176 13.04 -18.66 12.48
N PHE A 177 12.98 -18.38 13.78
CA PHE A 177 13.63 -19.22 14.79
C PHE A 177 12.88 -20.53 15.09
N THR A 178 11.60 -20.61 14.76
CA THR A 178 10.73 -21.77 15.00
C THR A 178 10.30 -22.46 13.70
N MET A 179 11.07 -22.30 12.63
CA MET A 179 10.79 -22.90 11.33
C MET A 179 10.66 -24.43 11.47
N SER A 180 9.59 -24.98 10.92
CA SER A 180 9.30 -26.42 10.91
C SER A 180 9.43 -26.94 9.47
N GLY A 181 10.28 -27.95 9.25
CA GLY A 181 10.48 -28.57 7.95
C GLY A 181 11.74 -28.13 7.22
N SER A 182 12.08 -28.85 6.16
CA SER A 182 13.19 -28.52 5.28
C SER A 182 12.80 -27.45 4.26
N PHE A 183 13.78 -26.67 3.78
CA PHE A 183 13.53 -25.67 2.74
C PHE A 183 12.89 -26.25 1.47
N SER A 184 13.23 -27.49 1.11
CA SER A 184 12.69 -28.15 -0.09
C SER A 184 11.22 -28.52 0.07
N GLU A 185 10.81 -28.99 1.25
CA GLU A 185 9.41 -29.31 1.54
C GLU A 185 8.56 -28.04 1.56
N LEU A 186 9.02 -27.00 2.27
CA LEU A 186 8.34 -25.72 2.32
C LEU A 186 8.23 -25.04 0.95
N ASP A 187 9.26 -25.18 0.09
CA ASP A 187 9.23 -24.67 -1.28
C ASP A 187 8.15 -25.34 -2.12
N THR A 188 8.02 -26.67 -1.99
CA THR A 188 6.99 -27.43 -2.70
C THR A 188 5.58 -27.06 -2.22
N LEU A 189 5.38 -26.97 -0.91
CA LEU A 189 4.11 -26.55 -0.31
C LEU A 189 3.75 -25.10 -0.72
N ALA A 190 4.69 -24.18 -0.66
CA ALA A 190 4.47 -22.80 -1.02
C ALA A 190 4.00 -22.67 -2.48
N LYS A 191 4.60 -23.40 -3.40
CA LYS A 191 4.25 -23.42 -4.83
C LYS A 191 2.91 -24.09 -5.14
N SER A 192 2.30 -24.79 -4.21
CA SER A 192 0.94 -25.34 -4.35
C SER A 192 -0.16 -24.29 -4.16
N HIS A 193 0.18 -23.14 -3.58
CA HIS A 193 -0.78 -22.06 -3.36
C HIS A 193 -0.92 -21.18 -4.60
N THR A 194 -2.12 -20.57 -4.74
CA THR A 194 -2.44 -19.68 -5.86
C THR A 194 -1.61 -18.39 -5.79
N SER A 195 -0.89 -18.11 -6.88
CA SER A 195 -0.17 -16.85 -7.06
C SER A 195 -1.03 -15.81 -7.75
N ALA A 196 -0.81 -14.52 -7.42
CA ALA A 196 -1.52 -13.40 -8.05
C ALA A 196 -1.23 -13.28 -9.54
N VAL A 197 0.00 -13.61 -9.96
CA VAL A 197 0.48 -13.53 -11.35
C VAL A 197 1.39 -14.72 -11.66
N PRO A 198 1.57 -15.10 -12.96
CA PRO A 198 2.17 -16.40 -13.32
C PRO A 198 3.70 -16.49 -13.10
N HIS A 199 4.40 -15.37 -12.86
CA HIS A 199 5.87 -15.37 -12.80
C HIS A 199 6.39 -14.46 -11.68
N TRP A 200 7.36 -14.92 -10.90
CA TRP A 200 7.93 -14.21 -9.75
C TRP A 200 8.45 -12.80 -10.07
N PHE A 201 9.09 -12.61 -11.22
CA PHE A 201 9.58 -11.28 -11.63
C PHE A 201 8.42 -10.33 -11.90
N ILE A 202 7.39 -10.81 -12.60
CA ILE A 202 6.16 -10.04 -12.83
C ILE A 202 5.48 -9.73 -11.50
N ALA A 203 5.48 -10.66 -10.55
CA ALA A 203 4.93 -10.45 -9.22
C ALA A 203 5.61 -9.29 -8.50
N GLY A 204 6.95 -9.26 -8.49
CA GLY A 204 7.71 -8.17 -7.89
C GLY A 204 7.40 -6.80 -8.51
N VAL A 205 7.30 -6.73 -9.84
CA VAL A 205 6.97 -5.49 -10.56
C VAL A 205 5.51 -5.08 -10.35
N ASN A 206 4.59 -6.03 -10.50
CA ASN A 206 3.15 -5.80 -10.37
C ASN A 206 2.78 -5.35 -8.96
N TYR A 207 3.38 -5.94 -7.94
CA TYR A 207 3.17 -5.55 -6.54
C TYR A 207 3.58 -4.09 -6.25
N VAL A 208 4.73 -3.66 -6.76
CA VAL A 208 5.14 -2.26 -6.63
C VAL A 208 4.19 -1.35 -7.39
N SER A 209 3.83 -1.72 -8.59
CA SER A 209 2.94 -0.96 -9.47
C SER A 209 1.55 -0.77 -8.84
N LEU A 210 0.99 -1.83 -8.26
CA LEU A 210 -0.24 -1.84 -7.49
C LEU A 210 -0.22 -0.80 -6.37
N ASN A 211 0.81 -0.86 -5.52
CA ASN A 211 0.95 0.02 -4.37
C ASN A 211 1.23 1.48 -4.75
N VAL A 212 1.99 1.68 -5.82
CA VAL A 212 2.24 3.01 -6.39
C VAL A 212 0.97 3.63 -6.94
N GLY A 213 0.13 2.83 -7.60
CA GLY A 213 -1.18 3.28 -8.07
C GLY A 213 -2.02 3.93 -6.97
N LEU A 214 -1.97 3.38 -5.75
CA LEU A 214 -2.69 3.92 -4.60
C LEU A 214 -1.95 5.05 -3.87
N GLY A 215 -0.65 4.87 -3.66
CA GLY A 215 0.15 5.74 -2.80
C GLY A 215 0.81 6.93 -3.51
N ALA A 216 0.81 6.98 -4.87
CA ALA A 216 1.55 7.98 -5.62
C ALA A 216 1.12 9.42 -5.29
N SER A 217 -0.18 9.70 -5.29
CA SER A 217 -0.69 11.04 -5.03
C SER A 217 -0.26 11.55 -3.65
N MET A 218 -0.44 10.73 -2.63
CA MET A 218 -0.11 11.09 -1.25
C MET A 218 1.40 11.25 -1.02
N SER A 219 2.20 10.39 -1.66
CA SER A 219 3.66 10.49 -1.61
C SER A 219 4.19 11.76 -2.31
N ILE A 220 3.55 12.18 -3.39
CA ILE A 220 3.87 13.43 -4.10
C ILE A 220 3.52 14.64 -3.21
N VAL A 221 2.33 14.68 -2.60
CA VAL A 221 1.91 15.74 -1.68
C VAL A 221 2.85 15.84 -0.47
N MET A 222 3.21 14.70 0.11
CA MET A 222 4.21 14.65 1.19
C MET A 222 5.54 15.28 0.74
N GLY A 223 5.99 14.95 -0.46
CA GLY A 223 7.18 15.56 -1.08
C GLY A 223 7.03 17.06 -1.28
N GLY A 224 5.86 17.54 -1.72
CA GLY A 224 5.55 18.96 -1.94
C GLY A 224 5.72 19.81 -0.68
N ASN A 225 5.45 19.25 0.48
CA ASN A 225 5.65 19.90 1.78
C ASN A 225 7.13 19.96 2.23
N GLU A 226 8.03 19.20 1.60
CA GLU A 226 9.46 19.20 1.92
C GLU A 226 10.23 20.17 1.03
N LYS A 227 10.80 21.22 1.63
CA LYS A 227 11.54 22.29 0.90
C LYS A 227 12.86 21.81 0.32
N ASN A 228 13.49 20.79 0.92
CA ASN A 228 14.78 20.29 0.49
C ASN A 228 14.62 19.00 -0.33
N SER A 229 14.76 19.13 -1.65
CA SER A 229 14.59 18.02 -2.57
C SER A 229 15.58 16.85 -2.38
N LYS A 230 16.75 17.08 -1.76
CA LYS A 230 17.68 16.01 -1.39
C LYS A 230 17.15 15.21 -0.20
N ILE A 231 16.62 15.90 0.83
CA ILE A 231 15.97 15.23 1.97
C ILE A 231 14.77 14.43 1.49
N ALA A 232 13.93 15.03 0.62
CA ALA A 232 12.79 14.37 0.01
C ALA A 232 13.19 13.07 -0.72
N ALA A 233 14.20 13.15 -1.60
CA ALA A 233 14.70 11.99 -2.34
C ALA A 233 15.24 10.89 -1.44
N TRP A 234 16.11 11.24 -0.47
CA TRP A 234 16.67 10.26 0.47
C TRP A 234 15.60 9.66 1.39
N GLY A 235 14.61 10.46 1.82
CA GLY A 235 13.50 9.96 2.61
C GLY A 235 12.69 8.90 1.87
N GLY A 236 12.31 9.17 0.62
CA GLY A 236 11.59 8.21 -0.23
C GLY A 236 12.42 6.94 -0.52
N LEU A 237 13.72 7.10 -0.78
CA LEU A 237 14.65 5.97 -1.02
C LEU A 237 14.74 5.06 0.21
N VAL A 238 14.99 5.64 1.38
CA VAL A 238 15.11 4.88 2.65
C VAL A 238 13.79 4.20 2.98
N GLY A 239 12.65 4.90 2.82
CA GLY A 239 11.34 4.31 3.02
C GLY A 239 11.08 3.12 2.10
N GLY A 240 11.44 3.22 0.82
CA GLY A 240 11.31 2.12 -0.14
C GLY A 240 12.18 0.91 0.17
N ILE A 241 13.42 1.13 0.61
CA ILE A 241 14.33 0.04 1.04
C ILE A 241 13.76 -0.67 2.27
N VAL A 242 13.35 0.07 3.30
CA VAL A 242 12.79 -0.52 4.52
C VAL A 242 11.51 -1.29 4.22
N LEU A 243 10.64 -0.75 3.37
CA LEU A 243 9.43 -1.44 2.92
C LEU A 243 9.77 -2.77 2.23
N GLY A 244 10.76 -2.78 1.32
CA GLY A 244 11.21 -4.01 0.68
C GLY A 244 11.77 -5.04 1.66
N LEU A 245 12.53 -4.60 2.67
CA LEU A 245 13.00 -5.49 3.74
C LEU A 245 11.84 -6.05 4.55
N MET A 246 10.81 -5.25 4.85
CA MET A 246 9.59 -5.73 5.52
C MET A 246 8.86 -6.80 4.70
N ILE A 247 8.76 -6.62 3.38
CA ILE A 247 8.19 -7.63 2.47
C ILE A 247 8.97 -8.94 2.57
N MET A 248 10.31 -8.89 2.50
CA MET A 248 11.16 -10.08 2.55
C MET A 248 11.05 -10.81 3.90
N ILE A 249 11.07 -10.07 5.01
CA ILE A 249 10.91 -10.64 6.34
C ILE A 249 9.54 -11.30 6.50
N SER A 250 8.46 -10.64 6.03
CA SER A 250 7.10 -11.16 6.06
C SER A 250 6.93 -12.40 5.16
N HIS A 251 7.55 -12.39 3.97
CA HIS A 251 7.61 -13.55 3.10
C HIS A 251 8.25 -14.75 3.81
N LEU A 252 9.43 -14.56 4.40
CA LEU A 252 10.14 -15.64 5.10
C LEU A 252 9.35 -16.15 6.31
N ALA A 253 8.62 -15.29 7.02
CA ALA A 253 7.76 -15.70 8.13
C ALA A 253 6.62 -16.61 7.66
N ILE A 254 5.87 -16.21 6.63
CA ILE A 254 4.79 -17.01 6.07
C ILE A 254 5.34 -18.30 5.45
N PHE A 255 6.46 -18.21 4.72
CA PHE A 255 7.13 -19.37 4.14
C PHE A 255 7.53 -20.40 5.18
N SER A 256 8.08 -19.97 6.34
CA SER A 256 8.51 -20.84 7.41
C SER A 256 7.37 -21.63 8.08
N LYS A 257 6.13 -21.17 7.93
CA LYS A 257 4.90 -21.75 8.51
C LYS A 257 3.82 -21.99 7.45
N ILE A 258 4.22 -22.15 6.18
CA ILE A 258 3.29 -22.26 5.05
C ILE A 258 2.27 -23.38 5.19
N GLU A 259 2.66 -24.48 5.83
CA GLU A 259 1.78 -25.63 6.09
C GLU A 259 0.56 -25.23 6.93
N THR A 260 0.77 -24.41 7.97
CA THR A 260 -0.28 -24.01 8.91
C THR A 260 -1.07 -22.79 8.47
N VAL A 261 -0.43 -21.83 7.80
CA VAL A 261 -1.08 -20.54 7.49
C VAL A 261 -1.38 -20.31 6.02
N GLY A 262 -0.83 -21.11 5.10
CA GLY A 262 -0.97 -20.89 3.67
C GLY A 262 -2.40 -20.97 3.13
N HIS A 263 -3.28 -21.68 3.80
CA HIS A 263 -4.70 -21.81 3.44
C HIS A 263 -5.60 -20.76 4.09
N LEU A 264 -5.05 -19.94 5.00
CA LEU A 264 -5.82 -18.92 5.72
C LEU A 264 -5.98 -17.63 4.91
N PRO A 265 -7.15 -16.99 4.95
CA PRO A 265 -7.36 -15.68 4.33
C PRO A 265 -6.45 -14.58 4.89
N LEU A 266 -6.09 -14.67 6.18
CA LEU A 266 -5.18 -13.75 6.85
C LEU A 266 -3.98 -14.51 7.45
N PRO A 267 -2.96 -14.84 6.66
CA PRO A 267 -1.81 -15.64 7.13
C PRO A 267 -1.09 -15.03 8.33
N MET A 268 -0.90 -13.69 8.36
CA MET A 268 -0.26 -13.01 9.50
C MET A 268 -1.03 -13.17 10.80
N LEU A 269 -2.37 -13.14 10.73
CA LEU A 269 -3.22 -13.41 11.90
C LEU A 269 -3.05 -14.86 12.38
N GLY A 270 -2.94 -15.81 11.44
CA GLY A 270 -2.63 -17.21 11.74
C GLY A 270 -1.32 -17.35 12.48
N LEU A 271 -0.24 -16.73 12.00
CA LEU A 271 1.06 -16.76 12.68
C LEU A 271 1.01 -16.24 14.12
N VAL A 272 0.23 -15.17 14.35
CA VAL A 272 0.08 -14.64 15.73
C VAL A 272 -0.74 -15.57 16.61
N ASN A 273 -1.79 -16.20 16.08
CA ASN A 273 -2.58 -17.19 16.80
C ASN A 273 -1.76 -18.43 17.20
N ASP A 274 -0.83 -18.86 16.34
CA ASP A 274 0.10 -19.98 16.65
C ASP A 274 1.03 -19.64 17.82
N ILE A 275 1.37 -18.36 18.01
CA ILE A 275 2.17 -17.91 19.15
C ILE A 275 1.31 -17.82 20.41
N SER A 276 0.16 -17.15 20.32
CA SER A 276 -0.77 -16.98 21.44
C SER A 276 -2.16 -16.56 20.94
N PRO A 277 -3.22 -17.29 21.31
CA PRO A 277 -4.60 -16.91 20.97
C PRO A 277 -5.00 -15.53 21.50
N ILE A 278 -4.47 -15.11 22.65
CA ILE A 278 -4.73 -13.78 23.23
C ILE A 278 -4.12 -12.69 22.34
N LEU A 279 -2.87 -12.89 21.89
CA LEU A 279 -2.23 -11.97 20.93
C LEU A 279 -2.95 -11.99 19.59
N GLY A 280 -3.50 -13.14 19.17
CA GLY A 280 -4.34 -13.28 17.99
C GLY A 280 -5.59 -12.39 18.04
N VAL A 281 -6.31 -12.39 19.17
CA VAL A 281 -7.46 -11.49 19.35
C VAL A 281 -7.03 -10.02 19.24
N PHE A 282 -5.96 -9.63 19.90
CA PHE A 282 -5.42 -8.26 19.82
C PHE A 282 -5.06 -7.92 18.38
N MET A 283 -4.34 -8.80 17.69
CA MET A 283 -3.93 -8.59 16.29
C MET A 283 -5.13 -8.50 15.35
N SER A 284 -6.17 -9.33 15.56
CA SER A 284 -7.42 -9.28 14.80
C SER A 284 -8.09 -7.90 14.91
N ILE A 285 -8.16 -7.33 16.12
CA ILE A 285 -8.71 -5.99 16.32
C ILE A 285 -7.88 -4.95 15.56
N VAL A 286 -6.56 -5.02 15.65
CA VAL A 286 -5.66 -4.10 14.95
C VAL A 286 -5.84 -4.21 13.43
N ILE A 287 -5.86 -5.43 12.88
CA ILE A 287 -6.08 -5.66 11.45
C ILE A 287 -7.46 -5.15 11.02
N TYR A 288 -8.50 -5.41 11.80
CA TYR A 288 -9.86 -4.96 11.49
C TYR A 288 -9.96 -3.43 11.42
N LEU A 289 -9.32 -2.73 12.37
CA LEU A 289 -9.26 -1.27 12.35
C LEU A 289 -8.44 -0.73 11.16
N MET A 290 -7.38 -1.42 10.77
CA MET A 290 -6.62 -1.06 9.56
C MET A 290 -7.42 -1.29 8.28
N ILE A 291 -8.14 -2.42 8.19
CA ILE A 291 -9.07 -2.71 7.09
C ILE A 291 -10.13 -1.61 7.02
N PHE A 292 -10.72 -1.24 8.16
CA PHE A 292 -11.70 -0.15 8.25
C PHE A 292 -11.13 1.18 7.74
N ASN A 293 -9.94 1.57 8.20
CA ASN A 293 -9.30 2.82 7.77
C ASN A 293 -9.05 2.85 6.26
N THR A 294 -8.52 1.74 5.72
CA THR A 294 -8.26 1.61 4.28
C THR A 294 -9.56 1.66 3.49
N CYS A 295 -10.56 0.89 3.89
CA CYS A 295 -11.87 0.82 3.25
C CYS A 295 -12.57 2.19 3.22
N LEU A 296 -12.60 2.86 4.37
CA LEU A 296 -13.13 4.21 4.52
C LEU A 296 -12.43 5.19 3.57
N GLY A 297 -11.10 5.19 3.55
CA GLY A 297 -10.30 6.05 2.69
C GLY A 297 -10.54 5.78 1.20
N MET A 298 -10.70 4.52 0.80
CA MET A 298 -10.93 4.15 -0.61
C MET A 298 -12.29 4.65 -1.11
N PHE A 299 -13.39 4.33 -0.43
CA PHE A 299 -14.72 4.79 -0.84
C PHE A 299 -14.90 6.30 -0.71
N TYR A 300 -14.30 6.91 0.32
CA TYR A 300 -14.31 8.36 0.48
C TYR A 300 -13.56 9.05 -0.67
N SER A 301 -12.35 8.61 -0.98
CA SER A 301 -11.55 9.14 -2.10
C SER A 301 -12.22 8.89 -3.44
N LEU A 302 -12.91 7.75 -3.61
CA LEU A 302 -13.67 7.47 -4.81
C LEU A 302 -14.82 8.47 -4.98
N ALA A 303 -15.60 8.73 -3.94
CA ALA A 303 -16.73 9.65 -4.00
C ALA A 303 -16.30 11.10 -4.30
N THR A 304 -15.13 11.54 -3.75
CA THR A 304 -14.58 12.88 -4.02
C THR A 304 -14.12 13.07 -5.45
N ARG A 305 -13.95 12.00 -6.24
CA ARG A 305 -13.66 12.10 -7.68
C ARG A 305 -14.85 12.57 -8.51
N PHE A 306 -16.06 12.36 -8.02
CA PHE A 306 -17.29 12.65 -8.76
C PHE A 306 -18.09 13.80 -8.18
N THR A 307 -17.89 14.11 -6.89
CA THR A 307 -18.74 15.06 -6.17
C THR A 307 -17.92 15.85 -5.15
N GLU A 308 -18.37 17.06 -4.83
CA GLU A 308 -17.80 17.87 -3.77
C GLU A 308 -18.19 17.32 -2.39
N ILE A 309 -17.23 17.38 -1.44
CA ILE A 309 -17.40 16.92 -0.06
C ILE A 309 -18.56 17.66 0.62
N GLU A 310 -19.26 16.98 1.54
CA GLU A 310 -20.40 17.51 2.34
C GLU A 310 -21.69 17.79 1.54
N THR A 311 -21.71 17.55 0.24
CA THR A 311 -22.93 17.70 -0.57
C THR A 311 -23.85 16.48 -0.40
N LYS A 312 -25.15 16.67 -0.70
CA LYS A 312 -26.12 15.57 -0.77
C LYS A 312 -25.71 14.53 -1.82
N GLN A 313 -25.13 14.99 -2.93
CA GLN A 313 -24.63 14.13 -4.00
C GLN A 313 -23.48 13.25 -3.51
N PHE A 314 -22.53 13.81 -2.75
CA PHE A 314 -21.44 13.04 -2.14
C PHE A 314 -21.99 11.89 -1.29
N LYS A 315 -22.94 12.16 -0.39
CA LYS A 315 -23.54 11.14 0.48
C LYS A 315 -24.21 10.03 -0.32
N ILE A 316 -24.93 10.39 -1.40
CA ILE A 316 -25.59 9.42 -2.27
C ILE A 316 -24.55 8.56 -3.00
N PHE A 317 -23.56 9.16 -3.65
CA PHE A 317 -22.49 8.43 -4.35
C PHE A 317 -21.73 7.50 -3.40
N TYR A 318 -21.31 8.04 -2.27
CA TYR A 318 -20.59 7.28 -1.25
C TYR A 318 -21.36 6.04 -0.79
N THR A 319 -22.65 6.22 -0.49
CA THR A 319 -23.54 5.13 -0.07
C THR A 319 -23.72 4.09 -1.18
N ILE A 320 -24.02 4.53 -2.41
CA ILE A 320 -24.23 3.62 -3.54
C ILE A 320 -22.99 2.78 -3.81
N PHE A 321 -21.81 3.40 -3.92
CA PHE A 321 -20.57 2.66 -4.17
C PHE A 321 -20.23 1.69 -3.04
N THR A 322 -20.43 2.08 -1.78
CA THR A 322 -20.22 1.18 -0.64
C THR A 322 -21.20 -0.01 -0.67
N LEU A 323 -22.47 0.20 -0.99
CA LEU A 323 -23.47 -0.89 -1.09
C LEU A 323 -23.21 -1.81 -2.29
N ILE A 324 -22.80 -1.27 -3.44
CA ILE A 324 -22.36 -2.10 -4.58
C ILE A 324 -21.12 -2.92 -4.16
N GLY A 325 -20.16 -2.29 -3.49
CA GLY A 325 -19.00 -2.99 -2.95
C GLY A 325 -19.38 -4.09 -1.96
N PHE A 326 -20.35 -3.86 -1.10
CA PHE A 326 -20.90 -4.87 -0.19
C PHE A 326 -21.46 -6.09 -0.94
N ALA A 327 -22.25 -5.86 -1.98
CA ALA A 327 -22.79 -6.95 -2.79
C ALA A 327 -21.68 -7.79 -3.46
N ILE A 328 -20.62 -7.13 -3.97
CA ILE A 328 -19.50 -7.82 -4.62
C ILE A 328 -18.60 -8.51 -3.60
N SER A 329 -18.49 -8.01 -2.36
CA SER A 329 -17.61 -8.55 -1.32
C SER A 329 -17.94 -10.00 -0.92
N PHE A 330 -19.14 -10.49 -1.24
CA PHE A 330 -19.52 -11.89 -1.01
C PHE A 330 -18.79 -12.90 -1.92
N ALA A 331 -18.07 -12.45 -2.93
CA ALA A 331 -17.16 -13.32 -3.71
C ALA A 331 -15.96 -13.83 -2.88
N GLY A 332 -15.72 -13.27 -1.70
CA GLY A 332 -14.64 -13.69 -0.80
C GLY A 332 -13.36 -12.86 -0.92
N PHE A 333 -12.67 -12.71 0.20
CA PHE A 333 -11.48 -11.85 0.31
C PHE A 333 -10.33 -12.28 -0.62
N THR A 334 -9.98 -13.57 -0.56
CA THR A 334 -8.85 -14.12 -1.34
C THR A 334 -9.12 -14.05 -2.84
N ASP A 335 -10.33 -14.40 -3.29
CA ASP A 335 -10.69 -14.41 -4.71
C ASP A 335 -10.74 -12.99 -5.29
N LEU A 336 -11.32 -12.05 -4.54
CA LEU A 336 -11.33 -10.64 -4.93
C LEU A 336 -9.94 -10.04 -5.01
N MET A 337 -9.05 -10.41 -4.09
CA MET A 337 -7.66 -9.98 -4.10
C MET A 337 -6.92 -10.55 -5.32
N THR A 338 -7.08 -11.84 -5.59
CA THR A 338 -6.49 -12.52 -6.76
C THR A 338 -6.94 -11.90 -8.10
N PHE A 339 -8.16 -11.35 -8.14
CA PHE A 339 -8.69 -10.69 -9.34
C PHE A 339 -8.28 -9.20 -9.45
N PHE A 340 -8.60 -8.39 -8.43
CA PHE A 340 -8.43 -6.95 -8.52
C PHE A 340 -6.95 -6.52 -8.46
N TYR A 341 -6.14 -7.16 -7.62
CA TYR A 341 -4.78 -6.69 -7.37
C TYR A 341 -3.88 -6.80 -8.59
N PRO A 342 -3.82 -7.93 -9.33
CA PRO A 342 -3.04 -7.99 -10.56
C PRO A 342 -3.51 -7.00 -11.62
N VAL A 343 -4.82 -6.83 -11.79
CA VAL A 343 -5.39 -5.88 -12.77
C VAL A 343 -4.94 -4.46 -12.46
N ILE A 344 -5.09 -4.02 -11.20
CA ILE A 344 -4.66 -2.69 -10.76
C ILE A 344 -3.13 -2.55 -10.92
N GLY A 345 -2.38 -3.59 -10.57
CA GLY A 345 -0.93 -3.62 -10.73
C GLY A 345 -0.49 -3.46 -12.19
N TYR A 346 -1.11 -4.16 -13.14
CA TYR A 346 -0.82 -4.00 -14.57
C TYR A 346 -1.16 -2.57 -15.05
N MET A 347 -2.29 -2.03 -14.62
CA MET A 347 -2.67 -0.65 -14.95
C MET A 347 -1.69 0.37 -14.37
N GLY A 348 -1.23 0.16 -13.13
CA GLY A 348 -0.31 1.05 -12.42
C GLY A 348 1.10 1.14 -13.05
N ILE A 349 1.49 0.19 -13.93
CA ILE A 349 2.78 0.24 -14.66
C ILE A 349 2.95 1.55 -15.42
N ILE A 350 1.87 2.17 -15.87
CA ILE A 350 1.88 3.47 -16.53
C ILE A 350 2.56 4.53 -15.64
N ILE A 351 2.27 4.50 -14.34
CA ILE A 351 2.86 5.45 -13.38
C ILE A 351 4.37 5.21 -13.25
N ILE A 352 4.81 3.95 -13.19
CA ILE A 352 6.24 3.61 -13.12
C ILE A 352 6.97 4.11 -14.38
N ILE A 353 6.38 3.93 -15.56
CA ILE A 353 6.95 4.43 -16.83
C ILE A 353 7.10 5.95 -16.79
N VAL A 354 6.09 6.68 -16.31
CA VAL A 354 6.15 8.14 -16.14
C VAL A 354 7.28 8.53 -15.18
N LEU A 355 7.45 7.79 -14.08
CA LEU A 355 8.51 8.05 -13.10
C LEU A 355 9.91 7.77 -13.66
N ILE A 356 10.07 6.77 -14.55
CA ILE A 356 11.34 6.51 -15.25
C ILE A 356 11.67 7.64 -16.23
N TYR A 357 10.66 8.17 -16.92
CA TYR A 357 10.84 9.29 -17.86
C TYR A 357 11.12 10.64 -17.17
N ALA A 358 10.57 10.85 -16.00
CA ALA A 358 10.60 12.14 -15.29
C ALA A 358 11.99 12.75 -15.10
N PRO A 359 13.06 12.04 -14.66
CA PRO A 359 14.38 12.64 -14.48
C PRO A 359 14.99 13.18 -15.78
N PHE A 360 14.76 12.51 -16.91
CA PHE A 360 15.24 12.95 -18.22
C PHE A 360 14.57 14.25 -18.63
N LYS A 361 13.26 14.34 -18.42
CA LYS A 361 12.50 15.55 -18.72
C LYS A 361 12.90 16.73 -17.82
N VAL A 362 13.03 16.49 -16.50
CA VAL A 362 13.48 17.53 -15.55
C VAL A 362 14.87 18.06 -15.93
N ARG A 363 15.81 17.19 -16.31
CA ARG A 363 17.14 17.60 -16.77
C ARG A 363 17.05 18.46 -18.05
N ARG A 364 16.17 18.10 -18.98
CA ARG A 364 15.97 18.86 -20.22
C ARG A 364 15.40 20.26 -19.95
N ILE A 365 14.41 20.37 -19.06
CA ILE A 365 13.81 21.65 -18.66
C ILE A 365 14.86 22.57 -18.04
N LYS A 366 15.68 22.05 -17.11
CA LYS A 366 16.79 22.79 -16.47
C LYS A 366 17.82 23.28 -17.49
N LYS A 367 18.18 22.44 -18.48
CA LYS A 367 19.11 22.85 -19.56
C LYS A 367 18.56 23.98 -20.44
N GLN A 368 17.24 24.12 -20.55
CA GLN A 368 16.57 25.18 -21.29
C GLN A 368 16.44 26.51 -20.49
N GLY A 369 17.01 26.57 -19.27
CA GLY A 369 16.95 27.74 -18.41
C GLY A 369 15.57 28.04 -17.82
N LYS A 370 14.59 27.15 -17.99
CA LYS A 370 13.24 27.31 -17.44
C LYS A 370 13.21 26.99 -15.96
N SER A 371 12.53 27.82 -15.17
CA SER A 371 12.22 27.50 -13.78
C SER A 371 11.24 26.34 -13.73
N LEU A 372 11.50 25.36 -12.83
CA LEU A 372 10.60 24.24 -12.61
C LEU A 372 9.28 24.65 -11.90
N GLN A 373 9.23 25.87 -11.38
CA GLN A 373 8.06 26.38 -10.65
C GLN A 373 7.12 27.18 -11.59
N ASP A 374 7.63 27.64 -12.74
CA ASP A 374 6.87 28.45 -13.70
C ASP A 374 6.21 27.60 -14.81
N LEU A 375 6.29 26.28 -14.68
CA LEU A 375 5.63 25.30 -15.54
C LEU A 375 4.29 24.88 -14.95
#